data_0d46df3342b2f2f28ab22307e3a30bc3
#
_entry.id   0d46df3342b2f2f28ab22307e3a30bc3
#
_cell.length_a   1.000
_cell.length_b   1.000
_cell.length_c   1.000
_cell.angle_alpha   90.00
_cell.angle_beta   90.00
_cell.angle_gamma   90.00
#
_symmetry.space_group_name_H-M   'P 1'
#
loop_
_entity.id
_entity.type
_entity.pdbx_description
1 polymer ?
#
loop_
_entity_poly.entity_id
_entity_poly.type
_entity_poly.pdbx_seq_one_letter_code
_entity_poly.pdbx_strand_id
1 'polypeptide(L)'
;MYSTLISSLIITAATMHAPSAADERAAFITTLGRDTVAFESFTRTAARVEGDIMVRIPGTVLCHYVLELASDGSVTRSTLDVKPLGAPNLASRHVVVEITGDSLSADVDSAGHREKTRRAIGKGAFPQFMTGFGDSYGLYSSLGVYEALIQHLVTGTDTVSIPSINMATGRTVPRQFLRRSPTLVDADYFKIAWTHLTLDASGQIVSADGSETTEKVQSHRTEFFDVPQAAKQFAALDKAGKGIGLASPNVIAKGALSGEAVVVTYGSPRRRSRTILGTVVPYGKVWRTGANEATVIVCDKALVLGTTTLLAGSYSLWTLPKQDGSVDLIVNAQHGQYGTDYDASHDIVHMPMKVGALEKPQENFAIAIVDGQLSISWDTFVWAVPIALK
;
A
#
# COMPACT_ATOMS: atom_id res chain seq x y z
N MET A 1 0.35 -22.78 10.59
CA MET A 1 -0.85 -23.66 10.43
C MET A 1 -1.99 -23.01 9.63
N TYR A 2 -1.84 -21.81 9.07
CA TYR A 2 -2.90 -21.09 8.32
C TYR A 2 -2.71 -21.10 6.78
N SER A 3 -1.58 -21.57 6.28
CA SER A 3 -1.30 -21.64 4.83
C SER A 3 -2.08 -22.74 4.12
N THR A 4 -2.44 -23.81 4.82
CA THR A 4 -3.10 -25.00 4.25
C THR A 4 -4.63 -24.84 4.08
N LEU A 5 -5.26 -23.86 4.75
CA LEU A 5 -6.71 -23.65 4.65
C LEU A 5 -7.13 -22.83 3.41
N ILE A 6 -6.22 -22.07 2.82
CA ILE A 6 -6.53 -21.24 1.63
C ILE A 6 -6.57 -22.09 0.36
N SER A 7 -5.72 -23.13 0.26
CA SER A 7 -5.70 -24.02 -0.92
C SER A 7 -6.94 -24.93 -1.03
N SER A 8 -7.63 -25.21 0.06
CA SER A 8 -8.82 -26.10 0.05
C SER A 8 -10.14 -25.35 -0.18
N LEU A 9 -10.14 -24.01 -0.16
CA LEU A 9 -11.38 -23.22 -0.22
C LEU A 9 -11.74 -22.73 -1.64
N ILE A 10 -10.87 -22.94 -2.61
CA ILE A 10 -10.99 -22.32 -3.95
C ILE A 10 -11.58 -23.26 -5.01
N ILE A 11 -11.76 -24.55 -4.72
CA ILE A 11 -12.17 -25.50 -5.75
C ILE A 11 -13.65 -25.91 -5.55
N THR A 12 -14.56 -25.04 -5.96
CA THR A 12 -15.84 -25.47 -6.52
C THR A 12 -15.89 -25.00 -7.96
N ALA A 13 -15.66 -25.92 -8.87
CA ALA A 13 -15.74 -25.68 -10.31
C ALA A 13 -17.15 -25.18 -10.67
N ALA A 14 -17.23 -23.89 -11.04
CA ALA A 14 -18.38 -23.39 -11.77
C ALA A 14 -18.37 -24.04 -13.16
N THR A 15 -19.49 -24.61 -13.59
CA THR A 15 -19.67 -25.14 -14.94
C THR A 15 -19.38 -24.06 -15.97
N MET A 16 -18.25 -24.21 -16.65
CA MET A 16 -17.73 -23.26 -17.63
C MET A 16 -18.55 -23.35 -18.91
N HIS A 17 -19.21 -22.24 -19.29
CA HIS A 17 -19.48 -21.98 -20.70
C HIS A 17 -18.13 -21.62 -21.36
N ALA A 18 -17.77 -22.29 -22.43
CA ALA A 18 -16.57 -21.94 -23.20
C ALA A 18 -16.68 -20.48 -23.68
N PRO A 19 -15.70 -19.63 -23.41
CA PRO A 19 -15.74 -18.26 -23.89
C PRO A 19 -15.74 -18.22 -25.41
N SER A 20 -16.47 -17.26 -25.99
CA SER A 20 -16.34 -16.95 -27.40
C SER A 20 -14.92 -16.43 -27.63
N ALA A 21 -14.34 -16.64 -28.83
CA ALA A 21 -12.95 -16.37 -29.19
C ALA A 21 -12.48 -14.89 -29.00
N ALA A 22 -13.29 -14.04 -28.35
CA ALA A 22 -13.05 -12.61 -28.13
C ALA A 22 -12.98 -12.20 -26.64
N ASP A 23 -13.38 -13.05 -25.69
CA ASP A 23 -13.50 -12.66 -24.29
C ASP A 23 -12.35 -13.24 -23.44
N GLU A 24 -11.53 -12.38 -22.90
CA GLU A 24 -10.52 -12.78 -21.93
C GLU A 24 -11.12 -12.82 -20.51
N ARG A 25 -10.79 -13.87 -19.77
CA ARG A 25 -11.11 -14.00 -18.33
C ARG A 25 -9.83 -14.29 -17.55
N ALA A 26 -9.57 -13.47 -16.55
CA ALA A 26 -8.37 -13.60 -15.73
C ALA A 26 -8.64 -13.22 -14.28
N ALA A 27 -7.72 -13.61 -13.41
CA ALA A 27 -7.72 -13.19 -12.02
C ALA A 27 -6.29 -12.95 -11.54
N PHE A 28 -6.18 -12.19 -10.44
CA PHE A 28 -4.94 -11.91 -9.73
C PHE A 28 -5.10 -12.14 -8.24
N ILE A 29 -4.03 -12.63 -7.62
CA ILE A 29 -3.89 -12.71 -6.17
C ILE A 29 -2.76 -11.76 -5.77
N THR A 30 -3.04 -10.87 -4.83
CA THR A 30 -2.05 -9.93 -4.28
C THR A 30 -1.71 -10.29 -2.84
N THR A 31 -0.43 -10.39 -2.55
CA THR A 31 0.10 -10.79 -1.24
C THR A 31 0.96 -9.70 -0.60
N LEU A 32 0.94 -9.65 0.72
CA LEU A 32 1.88 -8.89 1.55
C LEU A 32 2.57 -9.88 2.50
N GLY A 33 3.77 -10.32 2.13
CA GLY A 33 4.41 -11.43 2.80
C GLY A 33 3.57 -12.71 2.67
N ARG A 34 3.25 -13.36 3.80
CA ARG A 34 2.42 -14.58 3.81
C ARG A 34 0.91 -14.34 3.65
N ASP A 35 0.46 -13.11 3.79
CA ASP A 35 -0.97 -12.81 3.81
C ASP A 35 -1.46 -12.39 2.43
N THR A 36 -2.53 -13.00 1.96
CA THR A 36 -3.27 -12.53 0.80
C THR A 36 -4.09 -11.31 1.20
N VAL A 37 -3.83 -10.18 0.56
CA VAL A 37 -4.40 -8.87 0.93
C VAL A 37 -5.40 -8.34 -0.08
N ALA A 38 -5.35 -8.82 -1.33
CA ALA A 38 -6.37 -8.52 -2.32
C ALA A 38 -6.55 -9.68 -3.32
N PHE A 39 -7.71 -9.71 -3.95
CA PHE A 39 -8.06 -10.57 -5.06
C PHE A 39 -8.74 -9.73 -6.13
N GLU A 40 -8.46 -10.03 -7.37
CA GLU A 40 -9.15 -9.44 -8.52
C GLU A 40 -9.57 -10.53 -9.49
N SER A 41 -10.76 -10.42 -10.08
CA SER A 41 -11.12 -11.17 -11.28
C SER A 41 -11.79 -10.23 -12.27
N PHE A 42 -11.52 -10.40 -13.56
CA PHE A 42 -12.09 -9.55 -14.59
C PHE A 42 -12.33 -10.31 -15.89
N THR A 43 -13.20 -9.73 -16.70
CA THR A 43 -13.41 -10.09 -18.10
C THR A 43 -13.08 -8.89 -18.98
N ARG A 44 -12.51 -9.15 -20.15
CA ARG A 44 -12.17 -8.11 -21.11
C ARG A 44 -12.62 -8.50 -22.51
N THR A 45 -13.29 -7.56 -23.17
CA THR A 45 -13.63 -7.58 -24.59
C THR A 45 -13.01 -6.38 -25.29
N ALA A 46 -13.17 -6.25 -26.59
CA ALA A 46 -12.71 -5.06 -27.33
C ALA A 46 -13.38 -3.75 -26.87
N ALA A 47 -14.59 -3.82 -26.30
CA ALA A 47 -15.38 -2.64 -25.91
C ALA A 47 -15.53 -2.46 -24.39
N ARG A 48 -15.07 -3.40 -23.57
CA ARG A 48 -15.37 -3.38 -22.14
C ARG A 48 -14.34 -4.14 -21.30
N VAL A 49 -13.98 -3.58 -20.16
CA VAL A 49 -13.31 -4.28 -19.06
C VAL A 49 -14.22 -4.23 -17.85
N GLU A 50 -14.51 -5.37 -17.26
CA GLU A 50 -15.39 -5.48 -16.09
C GLU A 50 -14.81 -6.46 -15.10
N GLY A 51 -14.77 -6.08 -13.80
CA GLY A 51 -14.20 -6.92 -12.79
C GLY A 51 -14.63 -6.61 -11.38
N ASP A 52 -14.26 -7.53 -10.50
CA ASP A 52 -14.43 -7.41 -9.06
C ASP A 52 -13.07 -7.45 -8.36
N ILE A 53 -12.87 -6.53 -7.43
CA ILE A 53 -11.70 -6.52 -6.55
C ILE A 53 -12.20 -6.65 -5.11
N MET A 54 -11.59 -7.56 -4.37
CA MET A 54 -11.73 -7.63 -2.93
C MET A 54 -10.42 -7.21 -2.27
N VAL A 55 -10.48 -6.27 -1.32
CA VAL A 55 -9.37 -5.86 -0.46
C VAL A 55 -9.67 -6.27 0.97
N ARG A 56 -8.63 -6.70 1.72
CA ARG A 56 -8.76 -7.26 3.07
C ARG A 56 -8.12 -6.40 4.17
N ILE A 57 -7.64 -5.22 3.85
CA ILE A 57 -7.02 -4.29 4.80
C ILE A 57 -7.78 -2.95 4.77
N PRO A 58 -8.26 -2.47 5.91
CA PRO A 58 -8.26 -3.02 7.28
C PRO A 58 -9.28 -4.12 7.51
N GLY A 59 -10.23 -4.28 6.63
CA GLY A 59 -11.26 -5.29 6.60
C GLY A 59 -11.75 -5.48 5.17
N THR A 60 -12.62 -6.44 4.95
CA THR A 60 -13.07 -6.81 3.61
C THR A 60 -13.92 -5.72 2.97
N VAL A 61 -13.44 -5.24 1.83
CA VAL A 61 -14.14 -4.32 0.93
C VAL A 61 -14.25 -5.00 -0.43
N LEU A 62 -15.44 -5.05 -0.99
CA LEU A 62 -15.70 -5.51 -2.35
C LEU A 62 -15.93 -4.30 -3.24
N CYS A 63 -15.22 -4.26 -4.35
CA CYS A 63 -15.35 -3.26 -5.39
C CYS A 63 -15.73 -3.93 -6.70
N HIS A 64 -16.73 -3.40 -7.39
CA HIS A 64 -17.09 -3.79 -8.75
C HIS A 64 -16.80 -2.61 -9.68
N TYR A 65 -16.11 -2.85 -10.80
CA TYR A 65 -15.78 -1.81 -11.75
C TYR A 65 -16.12 -2.21 -13.18
N VAL A 66 -16.43 -1.20 -13.99
CA VAL A 66 -16.64 -1.33 -15.42
C VAL A 66 -15.95 -0.18 -16.13
N LEU A 67 -15.23 -0.49 -17.21
CA LEU A 67 -14.71 0.47 -18.18
C LEU A 67 -15.36 0.20 -19.53
N GLU A 68 -15.93 1.22 -20.16
CA GLU A 68 -16.42 1.20 -21.52
C GLU A 68 -15.36 1.84 -22.43
N LEU A 69 -14.97 1.11 -23.47
CA LEU A 69 -13.89 1.48 -24.38
C LEU A 69 -14.47 1.87 -25.75
N ALA A 70 -13.91 2.93 -26.34
CA ALA A 70 -14.10 3.23 -27.75
C ALA A 70 -13.28 2.28 -28.64
N SER A 71 -13.49 2.32 -29.93
CA SER A 71 -12.78 1.46 -30.91
C SER A 71 -11.26 1.70 -30.98
N ASP A 72 -10.79 2.86 -30.52
CA ASP A 72 -9.36 3.20 -30.39
C ASP A 72 -8.76 2.81 -29.01
N GLY A 73 -9.54 2.12 -28.16
CA GLY A 73 -9.12 1.72 -26.81
C GLY A 73 -9.19 2.82 -25.76
N SER A 74 -9.61 4.03 -26.12
CA SER A 74 -9.82 5.09 -25.14
C SER A 74 -11.05 4.80 -24.28
N VAL A 75 -10.99 5.20 -22.99
CA VAL A 75 -12.10 5.02 -22.06
C VAL A 75 -13.11 6.14 -22.26
N THR A 76 -14.36 5.79 -22.51
CA THR A 76 -15.48 6.74 -22.65
C THR A 76 -16.27 6.88 -21.35
N ARG A 77 -16.40 5.79 -20.60
CA ARG A 77 -17.12 5.76 -19.34
C ARG A 77 -16.49 4.74 -18.39
N SER A 78 -16.54 5.03 -17.10
CA SER A 78 -16.21 4.05 -16.07
C SER A 78 -17.14 4.15 -14.88
N THR A 79 -17.44 3.02 -14.27
CA THR A 79 -18.22 2.94 -13.03
C THR A 79 -17.45 2.18 -11.98
N LEU A 80 -17.69 2.53 -10.72
CA LEU A 80 -17.13 1.86 -9.55
C LEU A 80 -18.16 1.80 -8.44
N ASP A 81 -18.46 0.60 -8.00
CA ASP A 81 -19.24 0.32 -6.80
C ASP A 81 -18.33 -0.20 -5.70
N VAL A 82 -18.40 0.43 -4.51
CA VAL A 82 -17.62 0.04 -3.34
C VAL A 82 -18.54 -0.39 -2.22
N LYS A 83 -18.36 -1.61 -1.75
CA LYS A 83 -19.16 -2.23 -0.69
C LYS A 83 -18.27 -2.70 0.48
N PRO A 84 -18.23 -1.97 1.60
CA PRO A 84 -17.51 -2.40 2.79
C PRO A 84 -18.28 -3.53 3.49
N LEU A 85 -17.83 -4.77 3.34
CA LEU A 85 -18.48 -5.96 3.88
C LEU A 85 -17.99 -6.31 5.29
N GLY A 86 -16.72 -6.07 5.57
CA GLY A 86 -16.05 -6.32 6.85
C GLY A 86 -15.32 -5.08 7.41
N ALA A 87 -15.57 -3.90 6.84
CA ALA A 87 -14.95 -2.64 7.22
C ALA A 87 -16.03 -1.60 7.60
N PRO A 88 -16.63 -1.69 8.80
CA PRO A 88 -17.84 -0.93 9.17
C PRO A 88 -17.64 0.59 9.22
N ASN A 89 -16.40 1.06 9.35
CA ASN A 89 -16.08 2.49 9.37
C ASN A 89 -15.96 3.11 7.98
N LEU A 90 -16.10 2.31 6.91
CA LEU A 90 -16.09 2.79 5.54
C LEU A 90 -17.50 2.99 5.02
N ALA A 91 -17.69 4.03 4.21
CA ALA A 91 -18.94 4.28 3.49
C ALA A 91 -18.97 3.49 2.17
N SER A 92 -20.17 2.99 1.81
CA SER A 92 -20.41 2.54 0.44
C SER A 92 -20.27 3.71 -0.53
N ARG A 93 -19.80 3.46 -1.75
CA ARG A 93 -19.67 4.47 -2.79
C ARG A 93 -20.15 3.93 -4.13
N HIS A 94 -20.75 4.82 -4.90
CA HIS A 94 -20.98 4.62 -6.33
C HIS A 94 -20.37 5.80 -7.08
N VAL A 95 -19.52 5.50 -8.08
CA VAL A 95 -18.82 6.51 -8.85
C VAL A 95 -19.07 6.27 -10.32
N VAL A 96 -19.44 7.30 -11.05
CA VAL A 96 -19.52 7.30 -12.51
C VAL A 96 -18.60 8.38 -13.04
N VAL A 97 -17.72 8.01 -13.95
CA VAL A 97 -16.84 8.93 -14.68
C VAL A 97 -17.17 8.83 -16.15
N GLU A 98 -17.42 9.96 -16.79
CA GLU A 98 -17.63 10.08 -18.23
C GLU A 98 -16.54 10.97 -18.83
N ILE A 99 -15.94 10.53 -19.93
CA ILE A 99 -14.87 11.23 -20.64
C ILE A 99 -15.38 11.59 -22.02
N THR A 100 -15.36 12.87 -22.33
CA THR A 100 -15.75 13.39 -23.66
C THR A 100 -14.70 14.38 -24.12
N GLY A 101 -13.89 13.98 -25.11
CA GLY A 101 -12.75 14.76 -25.57
C GLY A 101 -11.75 15.01 -24.43
N ASP A 102 -11.46 16.27 -24.15
CA ASP A 102 -10.55 16.70 -23.07
C ASP A 102 -11.29 17.05 -21.77
N SER A 103 -12.54 16.62 -21.62
CA SER A 103 -13.37 16.89 -20.44
C SER A 103 -13.74 15.61 -19.70
N LEU A 104 -13.73 15.68 -18.38
CA LEU A 104 -14.20 14.64 -17.47
C LEU A 104 -15.39 15.16 -16.69
N SER A 105 -16.43 14.36 -16.56
CA SER A 105 -17.51 14.49 -15.60
C SER A 105 -17.43 13.34 -14.61
N ALA A 106 -17.40 13.64 -13.32
CA ALA A 106 -17.45 12.63 -12.25
C ALA A 106 -18.67 12.88 -11.35
N ASP A 107 -19.43 11.81 -11.12
CA ASP A 107 -20.60 11.76 -10.25
C ASP A 107 -20.28 10.75 -9.12
N VAL A 108 -20.08 11.24 -7.91
CA VAL A 108 -19.68 10.45 -6.75
C VAL A 108 -20.80 10.49 -5.72
N ASP A 109 -21.38 9.33 -5.44
CA ASP A 109 -22.30 9.13 -4.31
C ASP A 109 -21.55 8.37 -3.20
N SER A 110 -21.45 8.99 -2.04
CA SER A 110 -20.85 8.38 -0.84
C SER A 110 -21.88 8.38 0.28
N ALA A 111 -22.46 7.23 0.56
CA ALA A 111 -23.49 7.04 1.60
C ALA A 111 -24.69 8.01 1.48
N GLY A 112 -25.12 8.30 0.25
CA GLY A 112 -26.25 9.21 -0.03
C GLY A 112 -25.84 10.68 -0.16
N HIS A 113 -24.57 11.02 0.05
CA HIS A 113 -24.02 12.33 -0.27
C HIS A 113 -23.45 12.33 -1.68
N ARG A 114 -24.10 13.07 -2.59
CA ARG A 114 -23.77 13.08 -4.02
C ARG A 114 -23.05 14.35 -4.42
N GLU A 115 -21.88 14.21 -5.04
CA GLU A 115 -21.09 15.30 -5.58
C GLU A 115 -20.87 15.09 -7.07
N LYS A 116 -21.14 16.15 -7.85
CA LYS A 116 -20.84 16.19 -9.29
C LYS A 116 -19.77 17.21 -9.57
N THR A 117 -18.73 16.76 -10.29
CA THR A 117 -17.64 17.64 -10.72
C THR A 117 -17.43 17.52 -12.22
N ARG A 118 -17.02 18.63 -12.86
CA ARG A 118 -16.58 18.66 -14.23
C ARG A 118 -15.26 19.39 -14.33
N ARG A 119 -14.32 18.83 -15.09
CA ARG A 119 -12.97 19.43 -15.25
C ARG A 119 -12.37 19.09 -16.59
N ALA A 120 -11.41 19.93 -17.05
CA ALA A 120 -10.55 19.60 -18.16
C ALA A 120 -9.52 18.54 -17.72
N ILE A 121 -9.23 17.63 -18.64
CA ILE A 121 -8.20 16.59 -18.48
C ILE A 121 -7.29 16.59 -19.71
N GLY A 122 -6.07 16.07 -19.60
CA GLY A 122 -5.18 15.90 -20.74
C GLY A 122 -5.67 14.81 -21.69
N LYS A 123 -5.25 14.88 -22.93
CA LYS A 123 -5.49 13.82 -23.92
C LYS A 123 -4.95 12.48 -23.41
N GLY A 124 -5.68 11.40 -23.70
CA GLY A 124 -5.29 10.05 -23.28
C GLY A 124 -5.45 9.79 -21.80
N ALA A 125 -6.26 10.58 -21.08
CA ALA A 125 -6.59 10.32 -19.69
C ALA A 125 -7.25 8.95 -19.54
N PHE A 126 -6.77 8.17 -18.56
CA PHE A 126 -7.21 6.80 -18.33
C PHE A 126 -7.67 6.62 -16.89
N PRO A 127 -8.87 6.08 -16.64
CA PRO A 127 -9.32 5.76 -15.30
C PRO A 127 -8.39 4.73 -14.68
N GLN A 128 -7.92 5.05 -13.49
CA GLN A 128 -7.11 4.16 -12.69
C GLN A 128 -7.86 3.80 -11.42
N PHE A 129 -7.99 2.53 -11.20
CA PHE A 129 -8.56 2.03 -9.99
C PHE A 129 -7.50 2.05 -8.89
N MET A 130 -7.69 2.91 -7.92
CA MET A 130 -6.92 2.92 -6.68
C MET A 130 -7.90 2.65 -5.54
N THR A 131 -7.74 1.54 -4.85
CA THR A 131 -8.60 1.16 -3.73
C THR A 131 -8.36 1.98 -2.46
N GLY A 132 -7.50 2.99 -2.52
CA GLY A 132 -7.20 3.88 -1.41
C GLY A 132 -8.39 4.76 -1.04
N PHE A 133 -8.98 4.49 0.09
CA PHE A 133 -10.03 5.31 0.71
C PHE A 133 -9.44 6.06 1.89
N GLY A 134 -9.04 7.30 1.68
CA GLY A 134 -8.46 8.13 2.74
C GLY A 134 -7.07 7.67 3.20
N ASP A 135 -6.52 8.34 4.16
CA ASP A 135 -5.11 8.31 4.57
C ASP A 135 -4.59 6.99 5.18
N SER A 136 -5.33 5.89 5.11
CA SER A 136 -5.01 4.68 5.87
C SER A 136 -5.13 3.36 5.10
N TYR A 137 -5.38 3.36 3.78
CA TYR A 137 -5.68 2.12 3.05
C TYR A 137 -4.68 1.90 1.93
N GLY A 138 -4.12 0.68 1.88
CA GLY A 138 -3.22 0.24 0.83
C GLY A 138 -3.80 0.47 -0.56
N LEU A 139 -3.01 1.07 -1.43
CA LEU A 139 -3.39 1.44 -2.79
C LEU A 139 -3.18 0.25 -3.72
N TYR A 140 -4.14 -0.68 -3.76
CA TYR A 140 -4.07 -1.78 -4.71
C TYR A 140 -4.64 -1.32 -6.05
N SER A 141 -3.79 -1.24 -7.05
CA SER A 141 -4.22 -0.93 -8.41
C SER A 141 -4.86 -2.16 -9.06
N SER A 142 -5.94 -1.96 -9.81
CA SER A 142 -6.50 -3.02 -10.67
C SER A 142 -5.49 -3.39 -11.75
N LEU A 143 -5.08 -4.65 -11.79
CA LEU A 143 -4.19 -5.17 -12.82
C LEU A 143 -4.92 -5.38 -14.14
N GLY A 144 -6.23 -5.68 -14.11
CA GLY A 144 -7.06 -5.72 -15.32
C GLY A 144 -7.15 -4.36 -16.00
N VAL A 145 -7.26 -3.28 -15.24
CA VAL A 145 -7.22 -1.90 -15.75
C VAL A 145 -5.82 -1.52 -16.25
N TYR A 146 -4.76 -1.89 -15.52
CA TYR A 146 -3.38 -1.66 -15.95
C TYR A 146 -3.06 -2.38 -17.26
N GLU A 147 -3.53 -3.59 -17.42
CA GLU A 147 -3.31 -4.37 -18.62
C GLU A 147 -3.96 -3.71 -19.83
N ALA A 148 -5.20 -3.23 -19.72
CA ALA A 148 -5.87 -2.48 -20.77
C ALA A 148 -5.10 -1.19 -21.12
N LEU A 149 -4.63 -0.44 -20.09
CA LEU A 149 -3.84 0.77 -20.27
C LEU A 149 -2.50 0.49 -20.98
N ILE A 150 -1.77 -0.53 -20.55
CA ILE A 150 -0.45 -0.88 -21.11
C ILE A 150 -0.57 -1.27 -22.58
N GLN A 151 -1.58 -2.04 -22.95
CA GLN A 151 -1.79 -2.49 -24.32
C GLN A 151 -2.08 -1.34 -25.28
N HIS A 152 -2.78 -0.30 -24.82
CA HIS A 152 -3.18 0.81 -25.67
C HIS A 152 -2.23 2.01 -25.65
N LEU A 153 -1.62 2.31 -24.53
CA LEU A 153 -0.91 3.57 -24.30
C LEU A 153 0.59 3.43 -24.09
N VAL A 154 1.10 2.26 -23.73
CA VAL A 154 2.53 2.03 -23.45
C VAL A 154 3.15 1.17 -24.55
N THR A 155 3.25 1.73 -25.75
CA THR A 155 3.72 0.99 -26.95
C THR A 155 5.20 1.15 -27.27
N GLY A 156 5.83 2.24 -26.79
CA GLY A 156 7.25 2.53 -27.03
C GLY A 156 8.14 2.19 -25.83
N THR A 157 9.44 2.45 -25.98
CA THR A 157 10.46 2.28 -24.92
C THR A 157 10.67 3.55 -24.08
N ASP A 158 10.00 4.65 -24.43
CA ASP A 158 10.10 5.91 -23.69
C ASP A 158 9.19 5.91 -22.47
N THR A 159 9.49 6.80 -21.52
CA THR A 159 8.59 7.05 -20.39
C THR A 159 7.34 7.77 -20.89
N VAL A 160 6.20 7.15 -20.69
CA VAL A 160 4.88 7.72 -21.02
C VAL A 160 4.24 8.27 -19.76
N SER A 161 3.85 9.54 -19.78
CA SER A 161 3.07 10.14 -18.69
C SER A 161 1.60 10.19 -19.07
N ILE A 162 0.77 9.48 -18.29
CA ILE A 162 -0.66 9.34 -18.57
C ILE A 162 -1.44 10.07 -17.47
N PRO A 163 -2.35 11.00 -17.81
CA PRO A 163 -3.28 11.56 -16.85
C PRO A 163 -4.18 10.44 -16.31
N SER A 164 -3.91 9.95 -15.12
CA SER A 164 -4.68 8.87 -14.50
C SER A 164 -5.80 9.46 -13.64
N ILE A 165 -7.00 8.94 -13.79
CA ILE A 165 -8.19 9.37 -13.06
C ILE A 165 -8.36 8.41 -11.88
N ASN A 166 -8.24 8.92 -10.66
CA ASN A 166 -8.60 8.16 -9.47
C ASN A 166 -10.11 7.93 -9.44
N MET A 167 -10.54 6.69 -9.66
CA MET A 167 -11.96 6.32 -9.74
C MET A 167 -12.73 6.61 -8.45
N ALA A 168 -12.10 6.51 -7.29
CA ALA A 168 -12.78 6.73 -6.02
C ALA A 168 -13.07 8.23 -5.74
N THR A 169 -12.30 9.15 -6.32
CA THR A 169 -12.39 10.59 -6.07
C THR A 169 -12.62 11.44 -7.31
N GLY A 170 -12.53 10.86 -8.51
CA GLY A 170 -12.56 11.57 -9.78
C GLY A 170 -11.37 12.53 -9.99
N ARG A 171 -10.36 12.56 -9.10
CA ARG A 171 -9.18 13.43 -9.24
C ARG A 171 -8.21 12.87 -10.27
N THR A 172 -7.54 13.75 -11.00
CA THR A 172 -6.51 13.38 -11.98
C THR A 172 -5.14 13.48 -11.34
N VAL A 173 -4.34 12.42 -11.48
CA VAL A 173 -2.95 12.36 -11.04
C VAL A 173 -2.11 11.83 -12.20
N PRO A 174 -1.03 12.51 -12.62
CA PRO A 174 -0.15 11.98 -13.64
C PRO A 174 0.56 10.73 -13.14
N ARG A 175 0.52 9.67 -13.95
CA ARG A 175 1.24 8.41 -13.69
C ARG A 175 2.22 8.17 -14.82
N GLN A 176 3.40 7.69 -14.49
CA GLN A 176 4.43 7.36 -15.46
C GLN A 176 4.51 5.84 -15.65
N PHE A 177 4.71 5.46 -16.90
CA PHE A 177 4.99 4.08 -17.27
C PHE A 177 6.24 4.06 -18.15
N LEU A 178 7.10 3.08 -17.92
CA LEU A 178 8.32 2.91 -18.69
C LEU A 178 8.43 1.45 -19.13
N ARG A 179 8.36 1.21 -20.46
CA ARG A 179 8.59 -0.12 -21.01
C ARG A 179 10.09 -0.39 -21.09
N ARG A 180 10.59 -1.28 -20.25
CA ARG A 180 12.01 -1.69 -20.21
C ARG A 180 12.34 -2.72 -21.28
N SER A 181 11.37 -3.58 -21.62
CA SER A 181 11.50 -4.62 -22.66
C SER A 181 10.11 -5.02 -23.15
N PRO A 182 9.98 -5.89 -24.16
CA PRO A 182 8.69 -6.43 -24.59
C PRO A 182 7.88 -7.05 -23.44
N THR A 183 8.56 -7.60 -22.43
CA THR A 183 7.94 -8.33 -21.31
C THR A 183 8.07 -7.65 -19.96
N LEU A 184 8.56 -6.40 -19.90
CA LEU A 184 8.73 -5.66 -18.64
C LEU A 184 8.29 -4.21 -18.78
N VAL A 185 7.34 -3.80 -17.95
CA VAL A 185 6.87 -2.42 -17.82
C VAL A 185 6.96 -1.99 -16.36
N ASP A 186 7.59 -0.84 -16.12
CA ASP A 186 7.59 -0.21 -14.80
C ASP A 186 6.42 0.78 -14.71
N ALA A 187 5.62 0.66 -13.66
CA ALA A 187 4.56 1.59 -13.32
C ALA A 187 4.99 2.44 -12.12
N ASP A 188 4.88 3.76 -12.27
CA ASP A 188 5.26 4.72 -11.24
C ASP A 188 4.43 4.56 -9.97
N TYR A 189 5.09 4.56 -8.82
CA TYR A 189 4.49 4.62 -7.50
C TYR A 189 4.81 5.98 -6.86
N PHE A 190 3.96 6.98 -7.11
CA PHE A 190 4.06 8.34 -6.55
C PHE A 190 5.42 9.02 -6.75
N LYS A 191 6.17 8.69 -7.81
CA LYS A 191 7.52 9.19 -8.11
C LYS A 191 8.59 8.83 -7.07
N ILE A 192 8.32 7.89 -6.19
CA ILE A 192 9.25 7.44 -5.13
C ILE A 192 9.80 6.03 -5.36
N ALA A 193 9.12 5.23 -6.16
CA ALA A 193 9.50 3.85 -6.48
C ALA A 193 8.79 3.37 -7.75
N TRP A 194 9.08 2.14 -8.17
CA TRP A 194 8.44 1.48 -9.30
C TRP A 194 7.74 0.18 -8.86
N THR A 195 6.62 -0.12 -9.50
CA THR A 195 6.04 -1.46 -9.52
C THR A 195 6.43 -2.10 -10.84
N HIS A 196 7.09 -3.25 -10.80
CA HIS A 196 7.58 -3.97 -11.98
C HIS A 196 6.50 -4.94 -12.47
N LEU A 197 5.98 -4.69 -13.67
CA LEU A 197 4.95 -5.50 -14.31
C LEU A 197 5.60 -6.43 -15.32
N THR A 198 5.57 -7.74 -15.06
CA THR A 198 6.02 -8.75 -16.01
C THR A 198 4.88 -9.12 -16.93
N LEU A 199 5.12 -9.09 -18.23
CA LEU A 199 4.16 -9.43 -19.28
C LEU A 199 4.55 -10.75 -19.96
N ASP A 200 3.55 -11.47 -20.45
CA ASP A 200 3.77 -12.57 -21.40
C ASP A 200 3.96 -12.06 -22.84
N ALA A 201 4.14 -12.99 -23.78
CA ALA A 201 4.32 -12.67 -25.19
C ALA A 201 3.08 -12.03 -25.87
N SER A 202 1.89 -12.18 -25.28
CA SER A 202 0.65 -11.55 -25.74
C SER A 202 0.42 -10.15 -25.15
N GLY A 203 1.31 -9.71 -24.24
CA GLY A 203 1.22 -8.42 -23.53
C GLY A 203 0.29 -8.46 -22.31
N GLN A 204 -0.09 -9.64 -21.84
CA GLN A 204 -0.86 -9.81 -20.62
C GLN A 204 0.04 -9.76 -19.39
N ILE A 205 -0.40 -9.13 -18.30
CA ILE A 205 0.35 -9.10 -17.04
C ILE A 205 0.34 -10.50 -16.43
N VAL A 206 1.53 -11.04 -16.15
CA VAL A 206 1.75 -12.30 -15.43
C VAL A 206 1.94 -12.05 -13.94
N SER A 207 2.70 -11.00 -13.61
CA SER A 207 2.98 -10.62 -12.22
C SER A 207 3.24 -9.13 -12.08
N ALA A 208 3.05 -8.62 -10.87
CA ALA A 208 3.41 -7.27 -10.47
C ALA A 208 4.22 -7.34 -9.16
N ASP A 209 5.42 -6.78 -9.18
CA ASP A 209 6.30 -6.70 -8.03
C ASP A 209 6.42 -5.28 -7.52
N GLY A 210 5.78 -5.00 -6.39
CA GLY A 210 5.82 -3.74 -5.65
C GLY A 210 6.80 -3.76 -4.47
N SER A 211 7.79 -4.65 -4.44
CA SER A 211 8.73 -4.80 -3.32
C SER A 211 9.56 -3.53 -3.06
N GLU A 212 9.78 -2.69 -4.06
CA GLU A 212 10.44 -1.39 -3.92
C GLU A 212 9.53 -0.29 -3.37
N THR A 213 8.21 -0.46 -3.47
CA THR A 213 7.22 0.51 -2.99
C THR A 213 7.08 0.48 -1.47
N THR A 214 6.37 1.45 -0.89
CA THR A 214 6.08 1.43 0.56
C THR A 214 5.07 0.36 0.94
N GLU A 215 4.28 -0.16 -0.01
CA GLU A 215 3.28 -1.21 0.21
C GLU A 215 3.88 -2.61 0.28
N LYS A 216 4.98 -2.85 -0.44
CA LYS A 216 5.70 -4.14 -0.44
C LYS A 216 4.83 -5.33 -0.86
N VAL A 217 3.89 -5.12 -1.77
CA VAL A 217 2.98 -6.16 -2.26
C VAL A 217 3.51 -6.83 -3.52
N GLN A 218 3.08 -8.07 -3.72
CA GLN A 218 3.34 -8.85 -4.93
C GLN A 218 2.03 -9.43 -5.45
N SER A 219 1.84 -9.39 -6.76
CA SER A 219 0.65 -9.95 -7.39
C SER A 219 1.03 -10.94 -8.47
N HIS A 220 0.22 -11.98 -8.63
CA HIS A 220 0.39 -12.93 -9.73
C HIS A 220 -0.94 -13.28 -10.35
N ARG A 221 -0.89 -13.50 -11.68
CA ARG A 221 -2.02 -13.98 -12.45
C ARG A 221 -2.38 -15.41 -12.02
N THR A 222 -3.67 -15.72 -11.99
CA THR A 222 -4.21 -17.04 -11.68
C THR A 222 -5.45 -17.31 -12.52
N GLU A 223 -6.01 -18.51 -12.37
CA GLU A 223 -7.29 -18.85 -12.98
C GLU A 223 -8.42 -18.00 -12.42
N PHE A 224 -9.41 -17.73 -13.26
CA PHE A 224 -10.59 -16.95 -12.90
C PHE A 224 -11.39 -17.64 -11.76
N PHE A 225 -11.84 -16.87 -10.78
CA PHE A 225 -12.69 -17.33 -9.68
C PHE A 225 -13.70 -16.26 -9.24
N ASP A 226 -14.68 -16.65 -8.45
CA ASP A 226 -15.74 -15.77 -7.95
C ASP A 226 -15.25 -14.92 -6.75
N VAL A 227 -14.78 -13.72 -7.03
CA VAL A 227 -14.32 -12.76 -6.01
C VAL A 227 -15.46 -12.30 -5.08
N PRO A 228 -16.68 -11.99 -5.55
CA PRO A 228 -17.81 -11.69 -4.68
C PRO A 228 -18.14 -12.80 -3.66
N GLN A 229 -18.04 -14.07 -4.05
CA GLN A 229 -18.23 -15.17 -3.12
C GLN A 229 -17.10 -15.24 -2.07
N ALA A 230 -15.85 -15.12 -2.50
CA ALA A 230 -14.70 -15.05 -1.61
C ALA A 230 -14.82 -13.88 -0.63
N ALA A 231 -15.27 -12.70 -1.08
CA ALA A 231 -15.44 -11.53 -0.23
C ALA A 231 -16.45 -11.77 0.92
N LYS A 232 -17.55 -12.49 0.67
CA LYS A 232 -18.50 -12.83 1.73
C LYS A 232 -17.87 -13.71 2.81
N GLN A 233 -17.01 -14.66 2.41
CA GLN A 233 -16.32 -15.55 3.36
C GLN A 233 -15.31 -14.78 4.21
N PHE A 234 -14.50 -13.88 3.60
CA PHE A 234 -13.55 -13.07 4.34
C PHE A 234 -14.24 -12.03 5.24
N ALA A 235 -15.35 -11.44 4.81
CA ALA A 235 -16.15 -10.58 5.67
C ALA A 235 -16.71 -11.32 6.90
N ALA A 236 -17.05 -12.59 6.77
CA ALA A 236 -17.43 -13.40 7.93
C ALA A 236 -16.26 -13.63 8.90
N LEU A 237 -15.04 -13.81 8.38
CA LEU A 237 -13.82 -13.88 9.21
C LEU A 237 -13.56 -12.55 9.94
N ASP A 238 -13.73 -11.42 9.27
CA ASP A 238 -13.59 -10.09 9.89
C ASP A 238 -14.58 -9.92 11.06
N LYS A 239 -15.86 -10.27 10.85
CA LYS A 239 -16.88 -10.22 11.90
C LYS A 239 -16.56 -11.15 13.09
N ALA A 240 -15.88 -12.26 12.83
CA ALA A 240 -15.41 -13.19 13.87
C ALA A 240 -14.10 -12.76 14.54
N GLY A 241 -13.57 -11.55 14.25
CA GLY A 241 -12.30 -11.07 14.78
C GLY A 241 -11.05 -11.77 14.22
N LYS A 242 -11.20 -12.49 13.10
CA LYS A 242 -10.14 -13.24 12.41
C LYS A 242 -9.65 -12.55 11.13
N GLY A 243 -9.98 -11.27 10.95
CA GLY A 243 -9.51 -10.45 9.85
C GLY A 243 -8.02 -10.12 9.94
N ILE A 244 -7.48 -9.57 8.86
CA ILE A 244 -6.08 -9.12 8.83
C ILE A 244 -5.89 -7.86 9.69
N GLY A 245 -6.89 -7.00 9.77
CA GLY A 245 -6.83 -5.70 10.42
C GLY A 245 -5.94 -4.71 9.67
N LEU A 246 -5.52 -3.64 10.36
CA LEU A 246 -4.61 -2.64 9.79
C LEU A 246 -3.25 -3.25 9.46
N ALA A 247 -2.65 -2.86 8.34
CA ALA A 247 -1.32 -3.32 7.93
C ALA A 247 -0.25 -2.86 8.92
N SER A 248 -0.36 -1.63 9.38
CA SER A 248 0.57 -0.97 10.30
C SER A 248 -0.23 -0.03 11.21
N PRO A 249 -0.84 -0.57 12.30
CA PRO A 249 -1.61 0.26 13.22
C PRO A 249 -0.73 1.32 13.86
N ASN A 250 -1.30 2.49 14.14
CA ASN A 250 -0.63 3.52 14.93
C ASN A 250 -0.59 3.10 16.40
N VAL A 251 0.56 3.18 17.01
CA VAL A 251 0.84 2.77 18.40
C VAL A 251 1.47 3.92 19.14
N ILE A 252 1.10 4.04 20.41
CA ILE A 252 1.69 5.00 21.35
C ILE A 252 2.43 4.21 22.42
N ALA A 253 3.77 4.30 22.42
CA ALA A 253 4.59 3.83 23.54
C ALA A 253 4.73 4.96 24.55
N LYS A 254 4.54 4.63 25.82
CA LYS A 254 4.71 5.55 26.94
C LYS A 254 5.78 4.99 27.89
N GLY A 255 6.76 5.80 28.23
CA GLY A 255 7.74 5.52 29.27
C GLY A 255 7.69 6.58 30.36
N ALA A 256 8.06 6.21 31.57
CA ALA A 256 8.23 7.14 32.67
C ALA A 256 9.73 7.26 33.00
N LEU A 257 10.27 8.46 32.94
CA LEU A 257 11.63 8.78 33.32
C LEU A 257 11.57 9.71 34.53
N SER A 258 12.02 9.25 35.70
CA SER A 258 11.96 10.01 36.98
C SER A 258 10.56 10.60 37.27
N GLY A 259 9.49 9.86 36.89
CA GLY A 259 8.09 10.27 37.12
C GLY A 259 7.46 11.10 35.97
N GLU A 260 8.24 11.54 35.01
CA GLU A 260 7.73 12.31 33.86
C GLU A 260 7.47 11.40 32.63
N ALA A 261 6.41 11.68 31.91
CA ALA A 261 6.04 10.89 30.73
C ALA A 261 6.87 11.30 29.51
N VAL A 262 7.39 10.30 28.81
CA VAL A 262 7.91 10.43 27.44
C VAL A 262 7.04 9.58 26.52
N VAL A 263 6.60 10.15 25.43
CA VAL A 263 5.66 9.51 24.50
C VAL A 263 6.30 9.33 23.13
N VAL A 264 6.19 8.12 22.58
CA VAL A 264 6.60 7.84 21.20
C VAL A 264 5.40 7.33 20.43
N THR A 265 5.08 8.00 19.33
CA THR A 265 4.00 7.62 18.41
C THR A 265 4.60 7.09 17.11
N TYR A 266 4.18 5.91 16.67
CA TYR A 266 4.74 5.25 15.49
C TYR A 266 3.75 4.30 14.84
N GLY A 267 3.90 4.06 13.53
CA GLY A 267 3.22 2.97 12.85
C GLY A 267 3.93 1.64 13.13
N SER A 268 3.18 0.62 13.55
CA SER A 268 3.70 -0.72 13.91
C SER A 268 3.46 -1.73 12.78
N PRO A 269 4.39 -1.89 11.81
CA PRO A 269 4.25 -2.88 10.77
C PRO A 269 4.43 -4.30 11.30
N ARG A 270 3.80 -5.27 10.62
CA ARG A 270 3.94 -6.71 10.91
C ARG A 270 4.96 -7.35 9.99
N ARG A 271 5.71 -8.32 10.51
CA ARG A 271 6.71 -9.10 9.76
C ARG A 271 6.10 -9.90 8.61
N ARG A 272 5.01 -10.60 8.85
CA ARG A 272 4.27 -11.41 7.86
C ARG A 272 5.18 -12.40 7.12
N SER A 273 6.11 -13.04 7.84
CA SER A 273 7.13 -13.96 7.30
C SER A 273 8.09 -13.34 6.28
N ARG A 274 8.19 -12.01 6.18
CA ARG A 274 9.17 -11.33 5.31
C ARG A 274 10.53 -11.25 5.99
N THR A 275 11.59 -11.18 5.20
CA THR A 275 12.92 -10.76 5.65
C THR A 275 12.88 -9.26 5.91
N ILE A 276 13.21 -8.83 7.12
CA ILE A 276 13.09 -7.41 7.48
C ILE A 276 14.35 -6.63 7.12
N LEU A 277 15.49 -6.94 7.73
CA LEU A 277 16.74 -6.24 7.43
C LEU A 277 17.26 -6.61 6.03
N GLY A 278 17.69 -5.60 5.30
CA GLY A 278 18.17 -5.75 3.93
C GLY A 278 17.07 -5.78 2.86
N THR A 279 15.79 -6.01 3.25
CA THR A 279 14.65 -6.07 2.31
C THR A 279 13.59 -5.03 2.64
N VAL A 280 12.81 -5.23 3.72
CA VAL A 280 11.78 -4.26 4.14
C VAL A 280 12.43 -2.99 4.69
N VAL A 281 13.50 -3.14 5.43
CA VAL A 281 14.37 -2.08 5.96
C VAL A 281 15.74 -2.23 5.30
N PRO A 282 15.99 -1.52 4.17
CA PRO A 282 17.20 -1.68 3.38
C PRO A 282 18.42 -1.10 4.10
N TYR A 283 19.56 -1.76 3.96
CA TYR A 283 20.83 -1.24 4.46
C TYR A 283 21.29 0.01 3.70
N GLY A 284 21.92 0.94 4.40
CA GLY A 284 22.47 2.18 3.85
C GLY A 284 21.41 3.23 3.47
N LYS A 285 20.13 3.00 3.81
CA LYS A 285 19.05 3.97 3.58
C LYS A 285 18.42 4.39 4.90
N VAL A 286 18.12 5.68 5.03
CA VAL A 286 17.37 6.19 6.18
C VAL A 286 15.97 5.61 6.16
N TRP A 287 15.55 5.10 7.30
CA TRP A 287 14.23 4.50 7.48
C TRP A 287 13.46 5.24 8.58
N ARG A 288 12.16 5.48 8.34
CA ARG A 288 11.21 6.19 9.23
C ARG A 288 10.97 5.54 10.59
N THR A 289 11.71 4.48 10.95
CA THR A 289 11.62 3.77 12.22
C THR A 289 10.20 3.32 12.56
N GLY A 290 9.52 2.77 11.55
CA GLY A 290 8.12 2.35 11.63
C GLY A 290 7.46 2.29 10.25
N ALA A 291 6.20 2.71 10.19
CA ALA A 291 5.41 2.76 8.95
C ALA A 291 4.47 3.97 8.92
N ASN A 292 4.02 4.35 7.73
CA ASN A 292 3.17 5.50 7.44
C ASN A 292 3.89 6.82 7.75
N GLU A 293 3.46 7.57 8.73
CA GLU A 293 4.12 8.79 9.19
C GLU A 293 5.48 8.48 9.83
N ALA A 294 6.34 9.49 9.89
CA ALA A 294 7.59 9.40 10.65
C ALA A 294 7.29 9.17 12.14
N THR A 295 8.09 8.31 12.79
CA THR A 295 8.00 8.11 14.25
C THR A 295 8.31 9.40 14.99
N VAL A 296 7.48 9.77 15.94
CA VAL A 296 7.63 11.02 16.73
C VAL A 296 7.83 10.71 18.20
N ILE A 297 8.85 11.29 18.80
CA ILE A 297 9.05 11.36 20.26
C ILE A 297 8.64 12.73 20.76
N VAL A 298 7.89 12.75 21.87
CA VAL A 298 7.46 13.98 22.55
C VAL A 298 7.94 13.96 23.98
N CYS A 299 8.55 15.06 24.43
CA CYS A 299 8.99 15.24 25.80
C CYS A 299 8.66 16.67 26.29
N ASP A 300 8.06 16.76 27.48
CA ASP A 300 7.68 18.03 28.09
C ASP A 300 8.84 18.69 28.87
N LYS A 301 9.92 17.95 29.09
CA LYS A 301 11.17 18.40 29.72
C LYS A 301 12.36 18.05 28.84
N ALA A 302 13.48 18.72 29.07
CA ALA A 302 14.72 18.36 28.39
C ALA A 302 15.12 16.92 28.73
N LEU A 303 15.50 16.13 27.72
CA LEU A 303 15.95 14.76 27.89
C LEU A 303 17.33 14.54 27.28
N VAL A 304 18.06 13.61 27.83
CA VAL A 304 19.32 13.12 27.27
C VAL A 304 19.02 11.82 26.55
N LEU A 305 19.26 11.81 25.23
CA LEU A 305 19.15 10.65 24.38
C LEU A 305 20.55 10.29 23.89
N GLY A 306 21.08 9.13 24.30
CA GLY A 306 22.49 8.82 24.12
C GLY A 306 23.39 9.83 24.83
N THR A 307 24.14 10.58 24.03
CA THR A 307 25.03 11.67 24.52
C THR A 307 24.46 13.07 24.24
N THR A 308 23.29 13.17 23.62
CA THR A 308 22.72 14.44 23.15
C THR A 308 21.60 14.91 24.07
N THR A 309 21.64 16.18 24.46
CA THR A 309 20.51 16.81 25.15
C THR A 309 19.52 17.37 24.12
N LEU A 310 18.28 16.93 24.20
CA LEU A 310 17.14 17.47 23.48
C LEU A 310 16.35 18.38 24.43
N LEU A 311 15.96 19.56 23.95
CA LEU A 311 15.06 20.43 24.70
C LEU A 311 13.65 19.84 24.73
N ALA A 312 12.78 20.37 25.61
CA ALA A 312 11.36 20.03 25.58
C ALA A 312 10.79 20.33 24.18
N GLY A 313 10.04 19.37 23.63
CA GLY A 313 9.50 19.48 22.28
C GLY A 313 9.14 18.15 21.64
N SER A 314 8.93 18.23 20.34
CA SER A 314 8.60 17.08 19.48
C SER A 314 9.69 16.91 18.42
N TYR A 315 10.09 15.69 18.17
CA TYR A 315 11.16 15.34 17.23
C TYR A 315 10.77 14.07 16.46
N SER A 316 11.15 13.97 15.18
CA SER A 316 11.03 12.68 14.52
C SER A 316 12.29 11.82 14.70
N LEU A 317 12.05 10.50 14.76
CA LEU A 317 13.10 9.48 14.90
C LEU A 317 13.24 8.69 13.62
N TRP A 318 14.47 8.61 13.14
CA TRP A 318 14.84 7.83 11.96
C TRP A 318 15.99 6.90 12.30
N THR A 319 16.14 5.82 11.57
CA THR A 319 17.27 4.91 11.74
C THR A 319 17.99 4.66 10.43
N LEU A 320 19.30 4.46 10.49
CA LEU A 320 20.16 4.12 9.37
C LEU A 320 20.89 2.82 9.65
N PRO A 321 20.32 1.65 9.30
CA PRO A 321 21.02 0.38 9.39
C PRO A 321 22.10 0.29 8.32
N LYS A 322 23.30 -0.19 8.69
CA LYS A 322 24.45 -0.32 7.80
C LYS A 322 24.77 -1.78 7.53
N GLN A 323 25.49 -2.03 6.42
CA GLN A 323 25.85 -3.40 6.02
C GLN A 323 26.81 -4.10 6.99
N ASP A 324 27.59 -3.35 7.75
CA ASP A 324 28.48 -3.85 8.80
C ASP A 324 27.73 -4.28 10.08
N GLY A 325 26.39 -4.15 10.08
CA GLY A 325 25.53 -4.46 11.22
C GLY A 325 25.38 -3.33 12.23
N SER A 326 26.09 -2.22 12.09
CA SER A 326 25.87 -1.04 12.93
C SER A 326 24.60 -0.30 12.53
N VAL A 327 24.04 0.47 13.46
CA VAL A 327 22.82 1.26 13.24
C VAL A 327 22.97 2.61 13.91
N ASP A 328 22.65 3.67 13.20
CA ASP A 328 22.52 4.99 13.79
C ASP A 328 21.05 5.35 14.02
N LEU A 329 20.76 5.94 15.17
CA LEU A 329 19.53 6.68 15.43
C LEU A 329 19.75 8.12 14.97
N ILE A 330 18.80 8.65 14.22
CA ILE A 330 18.79 10.04 13.76
C ILE A 330 17.64 10.75 14.46
N VAL A 331 17.93 11.85 15.12
CA VAL A 331 16.90 12.76 15.66
C VAL A 331 16.80 13.95 14.75
N ASN A 332 15.59 14.23 14.26
CA ASN A 332 15.32 15.28 13.30
C ASN A 332 14.32 16.29 13.90
N ALA A 333 14.57 17.58 13.73
CA ALA A 333 13.75 18.66 14.28
C ALA A 333 12.38 18.78 13.61
N GLN A 334 12.24 18.30 12.37
CA GLN A 334 10.96 18.25 11.68
C GLN A 334 10.14 17.06 12.20
N HIS A 335 8.86 17.24 12.44
CA HIS A 335 7.94 16.18 12.88
C HIS A 335 6.57 16.34 12.26
N GLY A 336 5.77 15.26 12.24
CA GLY A 336 4.42 15.23 11.65
C GLY A 336 4.39 15.06 10.14
N GLN A 337 5.54 14.86 9.48
CA GLN A 337 5.63 14.54 8.05
C GLN A 337 5.37 13.05 7.78
N TYR A 338 5.03 12.75 6.54
CA TYR A 338 4.96 11.37 6.10
C TYR A 338 6.36 10.73 6.09
N GLY A 339 6.44 9.43 6.32
CA GLY A 339 7.71 8.72 6.47
C GLY A 339 8.56 8.58 5.20
N THR A 340 8.12 9.12 4.06
CA THR A 340 8.92 9.29 2.85
C THR A 340 9.51 10.69 2.70
N ASP A 341 9.11 11.63 3.56
CA ASP A 341 9.44 13.05 3.43
C ASP A 341 10.56 13.42 4.42
N TYR A 342 11.63 12.62 4.40
CA TYR A 342 12.82 12.86 5.21
C TYR A 342 13.67 13.98 4.61
N ASP A 343 14.02 14.96 5.43
CA ASP A 343 14.94 16.05 5.09
C ASP A 343 16.11 16.10 6.07
N ALA A 344 17.28 15.68 5.61
CA ALA A 344 18.51 15.65 6.40
C ALA A 344 18.98 17.04 6.88
N SER A 345 18.49 18.13 6.27
CA SER A 345 18.86 19.48 6.72
C SER A 345 18.31 19.84 8.11
N HIS A 346 17.35 19.06 8.59
CA HIS A 346 16.76 19.20 9.93
C HIS A 346 17.32 18.20 10.95
N ASP A 347 18.35 17.43 10.60
CA ASP A 347 18.96 16.49 11.53
C ASP A 347 19.69 17.23 12.66
N ILE A 348 19.36 16.87 13.89
CA ILE A 348 20.01 17.39 15.10
C ILE A 348 21.27 16.57 15.43
N VAL A 349 21.14 15.25 15.33
CA VAL A 349 22.22 14.31 15.66
C VAL A 349 22.00 12.95 15.00
N HIS A 350 23.11 12.31 14.62
CA HIS A 350 23.24 10.90 14.34
C HIS A 350 24.00 10.24 15.49
N MET A 351 23.46 9.22 16.12
CA MET A 351 24.11 8.54 17.23
C MET A 351 24.06 7.02 17.07
N PRO A 352 25.16 6.31 17.39
CA PRO A 352 25.16 4.86 17.29
C PRO A 352 24.22 4.23 18.33
N MET A 353 23.50 3.19 17.90
CA MET A 353 22.68 2.36 18.78
C MET A 353 23.41 1.09 19.18
N LYS A 354 23.14 0.61 20.37
CA LYS A 354 23.53 -0.75 20.77
C LYS A 354 22.69 -1.74 20.00
N VAL A 355 23.34 -2.64 19.28
CA VAL A 355 22.70 -3.71 18.49
C VAL A 355 22.68 -5.00 19.32
N GLY A 356 21.54 -5.66 19.33
CA GLY A 356 21.32 -6.97 19.94
C GLY A 356 20.38 -7.81 19.10
N ALA A 357 20.16 -9.04 19.52
CA ALA A 357 19.27 -9.99 18.89
C ALA A 357 18.23 -10.53 19.87
N LEU A 358 17.02 -10.75 19.36
CA LEU A 358 15.94 -11.43 20.08
C LEU A 358 16.10 -12.94 19.93
N GLU A 359 15.78 -13.70 20.96
CA GLU A 359 15.79 -15.18 20.91
C GLU A 359 14.77 -15.75 19.93
N LYS A 360 13.66 -15.05 19.74
CA LYS A 360 12.57 -15.45 18.82
C LYS A 360 12.15 -14.27 17.95
N PRO A 361 11.83 -14.50 16.67
CA PRO A 361 11.36 -13.43 15.81
C PRO A 361 10.09 -12.78 16.34
N GLN A 362 10.10 -11.45 16.42
CA GLN A 362 8.96 -10.64 16.82
C GLN A 362 8.13 -10.26 15.60
N GLU A 363 6.83 -10.53 15.63
CA GLU A 363 5.92 -10.28 14.52
C GLU A 363 5.64 -8.79 14.31
N ASN A 364 5.40 -8.04 15.40
CA ASN A 364 5.05 -6.63 15.33
C ASN A 364 6.28 -5.77 15.63
N PHE A 365 6.52 -4.74 14.82
CA PHE A 365 7.49 -3.71 15.16
C PHE A 365 7.08 -3.02 16.47
N ALA A 366 8.01 -2.83 17.38
CA ALA A 366 7.75 -2.20 18.66
C ALA A 366 8.85 -1.23 19.08
N ILE A 367 8.43 -0.14 19.73
CA ILE A 367 9.29 0.79 20.45
C ILE A 367 8.89 0.76 21.91
N ALA A 368 9.87 0.73 22.81
CA ALA A 368 9.65 0.75 24.25
C ALA A 368 10.65 1.67 24.95
N ILE A 369 10.22 2.29 26.04
CA ILE A 369 11.07 3.05 26.97
C ILE A 369 10.97 2.36 28.31
N VAL A 370 12.02 1.61 28.65
CA VAL A 370 12.09 0.80 29.87
C VAL A 370 13.51 0.86 30.43
N ASP A 371 13.65 0.97 31.74
CA ASP A 371 14.94 0.96 32.48
C ASP A 371 15.97 1.93 31.91
N GLY A 372 15.52 3.14 31.54
CA GLY A 372 16.40 4.17 30.99
C GLY A 372 16.94 3.85 29.58
N GLN A 373 16.26 3.00 28.86
CA GLN A 373 16.58 2.67 27.45
C GLN A 373 15.39 2.96 26.55
N LEU A 374 15.63 3.63 25.42
CA LEU A 374 14.76 3.63 24.27
C LEU A 374 15.16 2.44 23.38
N SER A 375 14.29 1.47 23.22
CA SER A 375 14.54 0.27 22.41
C SER A 375 13.59 0.17 21.23
N ILE A 376 14.11 -0.33 20.12
CA ILE A 376 13.41 -0.58 18.86
C ILE A 376 13.60 -2.05 18.53
N SER A 377 12.52 -2.80 18.33
CA SER A 377 12.60 -4.23 18.10
C SER A 377 11.64 -4.69 17.00
N TRP A 378 12.11 -5.59 16.16
CA TRP A 378 11.31 -6.24 15.12
C TRP A 378 12.06 -7.46 14.58
N ASP A 379 11.34 -8.48 14.09
CA ASP A 379 11.96 -9.73 13.64
C ASP A 379 12.92 -10.26 14.71
N THR A 380 14.19 -10.39 14.41
CA THR A 380 15.23 -10.87 15.34
C THR A 380 16.12 -9.77 15.91
N PHE A 381 15.96 -8.52 15.48
CA PHE A 381 16.82 -7.44 15.97
C PHE A 381 16.21 -6.67 17.13
N VAL A 382 17.08 -6.17 18.00
CA VAL A 382 16.78 -5.10 18.96
C VAL A 382 17.90 -4.07 18.93
N TRP A 383 17.52 -2.80 18.81
CA TRP A 383 18.42 -1.64 18.84
C TRP A 383 18.05 -0.77 20.02
N ALA A 384 19.02 -0.30 20.77
CA ALA A 384 18.76 0.49 21.97
C ALA A 384 19.72 1.67 22.13
N VAL A 385 19.23 2.73 22.74
CA VAL A 385 20.00 3.89 23.14
C VAL A 385 19.58 4.33 24.55
N PRO A 386 20.52 4.74 25.43
CA PRO A 386 20.16 5.28 26.74
C PRO A 386 19.28 6.52 26.62
N ILE A 387 18.30 6.64 27.51
CA ILE A 387 17.41 7.79 27.63
C ILE A 387 17.19 8.17 29.07
N ALA A 388 17.34 9.45 29.42
CA ALA A 388 17.13 9.99 30.75
C ALA A 388 16.57 11.40 30.67
N LEU A 389 15.95 11.89 31.75
CA LEU A 389 15.71 13.32 31.93
C LEU A 389 17.02 14.05 32.23
N LYS A 390 17.09 15.30 31.76
CA LYS A 390 18.20 16.16 32.10
C LYS A 390 18.02 16.75 33.49
#